data_2f156f4a57df3ed9aea54b1d3a200a1c
#
_entry.id   2f156f4a57df3ed9aea54b1d3a200a1c
#
_cell.length_a   1.000
_cell.length_b   1.000
_cell.length_c   1.000
_cell.angle_alpha   90.00
_cell.angle_beta   90.00
_cell.angle_gamma   90.00
#
_symmetry.space_group_name_H-M   'P 1'
#
loop_
_entity.id
_entity.type
_entity.pdbx_description
1 polymer ?
#
loop_
_entity_poly.entity_id
_entity_poly.type
_entity_poly.pdbx_seq_one_letter_code
_entity_poly.pdbx_strand_id
1 'polypeptide(L)'
;MPEQTRKYYYRIKDVPLVPLTDKVGTRFIKGDNVLLSFIEQPPGATFPIHSHPAEQVLVILEGSEEHVCGGAKFTMKAGDVCIHPSNVPHGGSTPTGFKGIDIFIPPREDYVELMRKHGLLK
;
A
#
# COMPACT_ATOMS: atom_id res chain seq x y z
N MET A 1 -14.71 -24.25 -14.03
CA MET A 1 -15.27 -23.86 -12.76
C MET A 1 -14.55 -22.64 -12.23
N PRO A 2 -15.29 -21.64 -11.81
CA PRO A 2 -14.64 -20.40 -11.35
C PRO A 2 -13.65 -20.63 -10.22
N GLU A 3 -13.98 -21.49 -9.26
CA GLU A 3 -13.10 -21.71 -8.12
C GLU A 3 -11.81 -22.42 -8.48
N GLN A 4 -11.85 -23.25 -9.53
CA GLN A 4 -10.65 -23.96 -9.98
C GLN A 4 -9.64 -23.01 -10.62
N THR A 5 -10.11 -21.87 -11.14
CA THR A 5 -9.25 -20.87 -11.75
C THR A 5 -8.86 -19.78 -10.77
N ARG A 6 -9.42 -19.82 -9.56
CA ARG A 6 -9.17 -18.80 -8.55
C ARG A 6 -7.80 -19.03 -7.91
N LYS A 7 -7.03 -17.96 -7.80
CA LYS A 7 -5.71 -18.04 -7.21
C LYS A 7 -5.80 -17.68 -5.72
N TYR A 8 -5.22 -18.53 -4.88
CA TYR A 8 -5.20 -18.33 -3.43
C TYR A 8 -3.80 -18.07 -2.88
N TYR A 9 -2.78 -18.53 -3.58
CA TYR A 9 -1.41 -18.48 -3.10
C TYR A 9 -0.56 -17.60 -4.02
N TYR A 10 0.22 -16.71 -3.41
CA TYR A 10 1.07 -15.77 -4.13
C TYR A 10 2.46 -15.77 -3.51
N ARG A 11 3.48 -15.71 -4.37
CA ARG A 11 4.82 -15.33 -3.94
C ARG A 11 5.00 -13.88 -4.30
N ILE A 12 5.28 -13.03 -3.31
CA ILE A 12 5.30 -11.60 -3.56
C ILE A 12 6.35 -11.21 -4.60
N LYS A 13 7.49 -11.91 -4.62
CA LYS A 13 8.54 -11.61 -5.60
C LYS A 13 8.13 -11.88 -7.03
N ASP A 14 7.08 -12.70 -7.24
CA ASP A 14 6.59 -13.03 -8.58
C ASP A 14 5.45 -12.10 -9.01
N VAL A 15 4.97 -11.24 -8.13
CA VAL A 15 3.94 -10.25 -8.45
C VAL A 15 4.61 -9.05 -9.13
N PRO A 16 4.09 -8.60 -10.28
CA PRO A 16 4.72 -7.47 -10.98
C PRO A 16 4.76 -6.20 -10.15
N LEU A 17 5.86 -5.47 -10.22
CA LEU A 17 5.99 -4.18 -9.57
C LEU A 17 5.28 -3.13 -10.42
N VAL A 18 4.40 -2.35 -9.78
CA VAL A 18 3.62 -1.29 -10.42
C VAL A 18 4.09 0.05 -9.88
N PRO A 19 4.45 1.02 -10.72
CA PRO A 19 4.84 2.33 -10.22
C PRO A 19 3.61 3.10 -9.72
N LEU A 20 3.73 3.68 -8.52
CA LEU A 20 2.71 4.58 -7.97
C LEU A 20 3.09 6.03 -8.21
N THR A 21 4.37 6.34 -8.07
CA THR A 21 4.97 7.62 -8.43
C THR A 21 6.26 7.31 -9.17
N ASP A 22 7.02 8.34 -9.53
CA ASP A 22 8.30 8.14 -10.22
C ASP A 22 9.34 7.45 -9.32
N LYS A 23 9.12 7.42 -8.00
CA LYS A 23 10.06 6.79 -7.07
C LYS A 23 9.47 5.63 -6.27
N VAL A 24 8.15 5.55 -6.18
CA VAL A 24 7.48 4.57 -5.31
C VAL A 24 6.85 3.48 -6.17
N GLY A 25 7.17 2.24 -5.87
CA GLY A 25 6.56 1.09 -6.53
C GLY A 25 5.85 0.20 -5.54
N THR A 26 4.93 -0.61 -6.05
CA THR A 26 4.18 -1.55 -5.22
C THR A 26 3.86 -2.82 -5.98
N ARG A 27 3.54 -3.86 -5.20
CA ARG A 27 3.05 -5.13 -5.73
C ARG A 27 1.68 -5.36 -5.11
N PHE A 28 0.65 -5.46 -5.97
CA PHE A 28 -0.73 -5.59 -5.52
C PHE A 28 -1.18 -7.04 -5.47
N ILE A 29 -1.85 -7.41 -4.38
CA ILE A 29 -2.57 -8.67 -4.28
C ILE A 29 -3.98 -8.33 -3.80
N LYS A 30 -4.98 -8.76 -4.58
CA LYS A 30 -6.38 -8.40 -4.31
C LYS A 30 -7.20 -9.61 -3.95
N GLY A 31 -7.91 -9.53 -2.81
CA GLY A 31 -8.99 -10.42 -2.47
C GLY A 31 -10.33 -9.79 -2.86
N ASP A 32 -11.43 -10.38 -2.40
CA ASP A 32 -12.76 -9.83 -2.68
C ASP A 32 -13.01 -8.54 -1.92
N ASN A 33 -12.61 -8.50 -0.64
CA ASN A 33 -12.89 -7.39 0.26
C ASN A 33 -11.64 -6.69 0.77
N VAL A 34 -10.48 -7.02 0.23
CA VAL A 34 -9.20 -6.52 0.71
C VAL A 34 -8.24 -6.36 -0.45
N LEU A 35 -7.43 -5.30 -0.38
CA LEU A 35 -6.33 -5.08 -1.32
C LEU A 35 -5.05 -4.93 -0.52
N LEU A 36 -4.04 -5.73 -0.85
CA LEU A 36 -2.71 -5.62 -0.26
C LEU A 36 -1.80 -4.89 -1.24
N SER A 37 -1.04 -3.93 -0.73
CA SER A 37 -0.04 -3.19 -1.50
C SER A 37 1.30 -3.34 -0.78
N PHE A 38 2.19 -4.16 -1.34
CA PHE A 38 3.54 -4.33 -0.81
C PHE A 38 4.39 -3.21 -1.40
N ILE A 39 4.56 -2.15 -0.62
CA ILE A 39 5.12 -0.88 -1.08
C ILE A 39 6.62 -0.82 -0.78
N GLU A 40 7.36 -0.26 -1.73
CA GLU A 40 8.80 -0.02 -1.61
C GLU A 40 9.05 1.46 -1.88
N GLN A 41 9.60 2.16 -0.89
CA GLN A 41 9.94 3.57 -1.03
C GLN A 41 11.44 3.74 -0.83
N PRO A 42 12.14 4.30 -1.82
CA PRO A 42 13.57 4.56 -1.69
C PRO A 42 13.82 5.75 -0.76
N PRO A 43 15.08 5.91 -0.28
CA PRO A 43 15.43 7.09 0.52
C PRO A 43 15.05 8.38 -0.18
N GLY A 44 14.45 9.31 0.56
CA GLY A 44 14.02 10.60 0.05
C GLY A 44 12.64 10.62 -0.58
N ALA A 45 11.94 9.49 -0.65
CA ALA A 45 10.60 9.46 -1.22
C ALA A 45 9.60 10.14 -0.28
N THR A 46 8.57 10.73 -0.88
CA THR A 46 7.49 11.38 -0.14
C THR A 46 6.16 10.94 -0.74
N PHE A 47 5.23 10.64 0.13
CA PHE A 47 3.85 10.39 -0.25
C PHE A 47 3.02 11.54 0.30
N PRO A 48 2.37 12.33 -0.58
CA PRO A 48 1.68 13.54 -0.12
C PRO A 48 0.48 13.21 0.75
N ILE A 49 0.09 14.17 1.59
CA ILE A 49 -1.08 14.01 2.45
C ILE A 49 -2.32 13.91 1.56
N HIS A 50 -3.11 12.87 1.80
CA HIS A 50 -4.33 12.57 1.04
C HIS A 50 -5.29 11.80 1.93
N SER A 51 -6.49 11.59 1.43
CA SER A 51 -7.50 10.76 2.12
C SER A 51 -8.29 9.97 1.09
N HIS A 52 -8.93 8.92 1.54
CA HIS A 52 -9.76 8.06 0.69
C HIS A 52 -10.78 7.30 1.54
N PRO A 53 -11.88 6.80 0.95
CA PRO A 53 -12.92 6.09 1.70
C PRO A 53 -12.46 4.77 2.32
N ALA A 54 -11.55 4.04 1.65
CA ALA A 54 -11.07 2.77 2.18
C ALA A 54 -10.31 2.99 3.48
N GLU A 55 -10.56 2.15 4.48
CA GLU A 55 -9.70 2.08 5.65
C GLU A 55 -8.37 1.48 5.24
N GLN A 56 -7.28 1.97 5.82
CA GLN A 56 -5.95 1.50 5.47
C GLN A 56 -5.17 1.15 6.73
N VAL A 57 -4.46 0.03 6.67
CA VAL A 57 -3.52 -0.36 7.72
C VAL A 57 -2.13 -0.40 7.10
N LEU A 58 -1.19 0.37 7.65
CA LEU A 58 0.19 0.37 7.19
C LEU A 58 1.04 -0.39 8.20
N VAL A 59 1.76 -1.40 7.73
CA VAL A 59 2.72 -2.17 8.52
C VAL A 59 4.10 -1.93 7.93
N ILE A 60 5.04 -1.43 8.74
CA ILE A 60 6.42 -1.25 8.28
C ILE A 60 7.19 -2.56 8.51
N LEU A 61 7.82 -3.06 7.46
CA LEU A 61 8.62 -4.30 7.51
C LEU A 61 10.12 -4.02 7.60
N GLU A 62 10.58 -2.96 6.92
CA GLU A 62 12.00 -2.57 6.90
C GLU A 62 12.08 -1.05 6.79
N GLY A 63 13.09 -0.47 7.43
CA GLY A 63 13.34 0.96 7.35
C GLY A 63 12.45 1.78 8.26
N SER A 64 12.25 3.04 7.91
CA SER A 64 11.46 3.96 8.72
C SER A 64 10.79 5.02 7.86
N GLU A 65 9.73 5.61 8.42
CA GLU A 65 8.99 6.69 7.77
C GLU A 65 8.55 7.71 8.80
N GLU A 66 8.68 9.00 8.46
CA GLU A 66 8.06 10.08 9.20
C GLU A 66 6.62 10.16 8.72
N HIS A 67 5.68 9.89 9.58
CA HIS A 67 4.28 9.68 9.20
C HIS A 67 3.35 10.67 9.86
N VAL A 68 2.30 11.04 9.14
CA VAL A 68 1.24 11.92 9.63
C VAL A 68 -0.10 11.24 9.41
N CYS A 69 -0.92 11.20 10.43
CA CYS A 69 -2.27 10.66 10.34
C CYS A 69 -3.18 11.43 11.29
N GLY A 70 -4.26 12.02 10.75
CA GLY A 70 -5.20 12.78 11.54
C GLY A 70 -4.57 13.93 12.30
N GLY A 71 -3.52 14.55 11.74
CA GLY A 71 -2.81 15.65 12.39
C GLY A 71 -1.73 15.22 13.37
N ALA A 72 -1.67 13.96 13.75
CA ALA A 72 -0.60 13.45 14.61
C ALA A 72 0.63 13.10 13.77
N LYS A 73 1.81 13.40 14.30
CA LYS A 73 3.09 13.10 13.64
C LYS A 73 3.89 12.12 14.47
N PHE A 74 4.48 11.14 13.82
CA PHE A 74 5.29 10.14 14.52
C PHE A 74 6.24 9.47 13.54
N THR A 75 7.30 8.86 14.08
CA THR A 75 8.24 8.06 13.29
C THR A 75 7.82 6.61 13.38
N MET A 76 7.59 5.98 12.23
CA MET A 76 7.28 4.55 12.15
C MET A 76 8.53 3.79 11.77
N LYS A 77 8.78 2.67 12.44
CA LYS A 77 9.92 1.79 12.20
C LYS A 77 9.43 0.39 11.96
N ALA A 78 10.35 -0.50 11.57
CA ALA A 78 10.02 -1.91 11.37
C ALA A 78 9.29 -2.47 12.59
N GLY A 79 8.15 -3.12 12.35
CA GLY A 79 7.29 -3.66 13.41
C GLY A 79 6.17 -2.73 13.84
N ASP A 80 6.16 -1.47 13.38
CA ASP A 80 5.10 -0.52 13.76
C ASP A 80 3.93 -0.61 12.80
N VAL A 81 2.75 -0.27 13.32
CA VAL A 81 1.49 -0.32 12.57
C VAL A 81 0.75 1.01 12.77
N CYS A 82 0.22 1.55 11.67
CA CYS A 82 -0.67 2.71 11.72
C CYS A 82 -1.99 2.37 11.04
N ILE A 83 -3.10 2.72 11.70
CA ILE A 83 -4.42 2.57 11.12
C ILE A 83 -4.88 3.94 10.63
N HIS A 84 -5.25 4.01 9.34
CA HIS A 84 -5.82 5.20 8.72
C HIS A 84 -7.32 4.97 8.59
N PRO A 85 -8.14 5.55 9.47
CA PRO A 85 -9.59 5.40 9.32
C PRO A 85 -10.08 6.02 8.02
N SER A 86 -11.26 5.61 7.58
CA SER A 86 -11.88 6.14 6.37
C SER A 86 -11.86 7.66 6.35
N ASN A 87 -11.36 8.23 5.26
CA ASN A 87 -11.34 9.68 4.99
C ASN A 87 -10.47 10.52 5.94
N VAL A 88 -9.64 9.90 6.77
CA VAL A 88 -8.71 10.63 7.63
C VAL A 88 -7.44 10.95 6.83
N PRO A 89 -7.03 12.24 6.76
CA PRO A 89 -5.83 12.61 6.02
C PRO A 89 -4.57 11.96 6.58
N HIS A 90 -3.72 11.48 5.67
CA HIS A 90 -2.47 10.84 6.05
C HIS A 90 -1.44 10.95 4.92
N GLY A 91 -0.19 10.81 5.27
CA GLY A 91 0.93 10.86 4.34
C GLY A 91 2.24 10.70 5.09
N GLY A 92 3.34 10.78 4.37
CA GLY A 92 4.63 10.62 5.01
C GLY A 92 5.81 10.80 4.07
N SER A 93 7.00 10.77 4.67
CA SER A 93 8.25 10.83 3.93
C SER A 93 9.24 9.89 4.59
N THR A 94 10.16 9.35 3.78
CA THR A 94 11.15 8.43 4.31
C THR A 94 12.57 8.91 3.96
N PRO A 95 13.30 9.43 4.92
CA PRO A 95 14.70 9.80 4.68
C PRO A 95 15.59 8.60 4.36
N THR A 96 15.27 7.44 4.92
CA THR A 96 16.11 6.24 4.83
C THR A 96 15.58 5.16 3.90
N GLY A 97 14.36 5.33 3.39
CA GLY A 97 13.67 4.30 2.64
C GLY A 97 12.95 3.33 3.55
N PHE A 98 11.89 2.69 3.04
CA PHE A 98 11.23 1.63 3.78
C PHE A 98 10.52 0.68 2.85
N LYS A 99 10.22 -0.51 3.37
CA LYS A 99 9.32 -1.49 2.76
C LYS A 99 8.21 -1.79 3.75
N GLY A 100 6.98 -1.87 3.25
CA GLY A 100 5.84 -2.12 4.11
C GLY A 100 4.69 -2.72 3.35
N ILE A 101 3.60 -2.95 4.08
CA ILE A 101 2.36 -3.44 3.51
C ILE A 101 1.27 -2.44 3.84
N ASP A 102 0.59 -1.94 2.81
CA ASP A 102 -0.66 -1.21 2.97
C ASP A 102 -1.81 -2.18 2.73
N ILE A 103 -2.75 -2.22 3.65
CA ILE A 103 -3.93 -3.08 3.56
C ILE A 103 -5.15 -2.17 3.48
N PHE A 104 -5.92 -2.29 2.37
CA PHE A 104 -7.09 -1.45 2.14
C PHE A 104 -8.36 -2.29 2.23
N ILE A 105 -9.34 -1.84 3.00
CA ILE A 105 -10.63 -2.50 3.21
C ILE A 105 -11.74 -1.46 3.09
N PRO A 106 -12.63 -1.54 2.07
CA PRO A 106 -12.57 -2.42 0.90
C PRO A 106 -11.43 -2.05 -0.03
N PRO A 107 -11.20 -2.78 -1.12
CA PRO A 107 -10.14 -2.42 -2.07
C PRO A 107 -10.28 -0.97 -2.53
N ARG A 108 -9.15 -0.25 -2.51
CA ARG A 108 -9.12 1.16 -2.92
C ARG A 108 -9.34 1.25 -4.43
N GLU A 109 -10.37 2.02 -4.82
CA GLU A 109 -10.87 2.03 -6.20
C GLU A 109 -9.84 2.47 -7.23
N ASP A 110 -9.07 3.52 -6.92
CA ASP A 110 -8.07 4.03 -7.85
C ASP A 110 -6.93 3.02 -8.04
N TYR A 111 -6.60 2.24 -7.02
CA TYR A 111 -5.59 1.18 -7.12
C TYR A 111 -6.12 -0.02 -7.90
N VAL A 112 -7.39 -0.34 -7.74
CA VAL A 112 -8.04 -1.39 -8.54
C VAL A 112 -7.99 -1.00 -10.03
N GLU A 113 -8.28 0.25 -10.34
CA GLU A 113 -8.20 0.74 -11.71
C GLU A 113 -6.77 0.70 -12.24
N LEU A 114 -5.80 1.05 -11.41
CA LEU A 114 -4.39 0.96 -11.77
C LEU A 114 -3.98 -0.48 -12.09
N MET A 115 -4.44 -1.44 -11.29
CA MET A 115 -4.22 -2.86 -11.57
C MET A 115 -4.79 -3.25 -12.93
N ARG A 116 -5.98 -2.75 -13.25
CA ARG A 116 -6.62 -3.02 -14.55
C ARG A 116 -5.78 -2.49 -15.70
N LYS A 117 -5.26 -1.28 -15.56
CA LYS A 117 -4.40 -0.68 -16.58
C LYS A 117 -3.12 -1.46 -16.82
N HIS A 118 -2.63 -2.12 -15.81
CA HIS A 118 -1.40 -2.94 -15.92
C HIS A 118 -1.69 -4.40 -16.24
N GLY A 119 -2.93 -4.75 -16.61
CA GLY A 119 -3.29 -6.09 -17.01
C GLY A 119 -3.33 -7.10 -15.86
N LEU A 120 -3.44 -6.64 -14.63
CA LEU A 120 -3.43 -7.51 -13.44
C LEU A 120 -4.82 -7.99 -13.07
N LEU A 121 -5.87 -7.36 -13.60
CA LEU A 121 -7.27 -7.75 -13.42
C LEU A 121 -7.94 -7.83 -14.77
N LYS A 122 -8.86 -8.78 -14.89
CA LYS A 122 -9.65 -8.98 -16.11
C LYS A 122 -11.00 -8.30 -16.01
#